data_ced8d0362a08ad1bb26853f3c1bdce8c
#
_entry.id   ced8d0362a08ad1bb26853f3c1bdce8c
#
_cell.length_a   1.000
_cell.length_b   1.000
_cell.length_c   1.000
_cell.angle_alpha   90.00
_cell.angle_beta   90.00
_cell.angle_gamma   90.00
#
_symmetry.space_group_name_H-M   'P 1'
#
loop_
_entity.id
_entity.type
_entity.pdbx_description
1 polymer ?
#
loop_
_entity_poly.entity_id
_entity_poly.type
_entity_poly.pdbx_seq_one_letter_code
_entity_poly.pdbx_strand_id
1 'polypeptide(L)'
;RGDVYKRQEMSGWERANWFAPQKTEARYEYSFARQNWFEASASEHQATREKVALFDMSSFAKFVVQGRDAEKVLNRICANDIAVPSGKAVYTSWLNERGGIESDLTVTRLQENVFLVVTAGASQIRDLAWLLKNIPDDANVTVTDVTSGYAVLSVMGPESRNLLSKLTSDDLSNEAFPFGNAQEIEIGYARALALRMTYVGELGWEIFASTEFAQDIYDKIIAAGTKHGLKLAGMHALNSLRLEKAFRHWGHDIVDEDTPLEAGIGFAVKFDKPGGFIGREALLRQKDELSKTKSGVLKKRLVQFALENPEPMLYHNEPIWCNNKIVGDLTSGMYGHTIGTCLGMGYVSHEDGVSKEFLESSVFEIEVAGERYDARPSLRAFYDPKSKRVRM
;
A
#
# COMPACT_ATOMS: atom_id res chain seq x y z
N ARG A 1 -7.29 25.30 4.93
CA ARG A 1 -6.94 26.73 5.04
C ARG A 1 -6.24 26.94 6.38
N GLY A 2 -4.98 27.39 6.37
CA GLY A 2 -4.18 27.68 7.57
C GLY A 2 -3.12 26.62 7.92
N ASP A 3 -3.19 25.43 7.35
CA ASP A 3 -2.15 24.43 7.55
C ASP A 3 -0.98 24.68 6.60
N VAL A 4 0.20 24.81 7.17
CA VAL A 4 1.44 24.95 6.41
C VAL A 4 2.01 23.57 6.21
N TYR A 5 2.09 23.11 4.96
CA TYR A 5 2.64 21.80 4.62
C TYR A 5 3.65 21.90 3.48
N LYS A 6 4.59 20.98 3.46
CA LYS A 6 5.52 20.86 2.33
C LYS A 6 4.87 20.01 1.25
N ARG A 7 4.72 20.62 0.07
CA ARG A 7 4.20 20.00 -1.14
C ARG A 7 5.32 19.34 -1.93
N GLN A 8 4.95 18.27 -2.60
CA GLN A 8 5.75 17.69 -3.67
C GLN A 8 4.85 17.49 -4.88
N GLU A 9 5.32 17.93 -6.04
CA GLU A 9 4.72 17.52 -7.29
C GLU A 9 5.16 16.09 -7.60
N MET A 10 4.21 15.23 -7.94
CA MET A 10 4.49 13.89 -8.43
C MET A 10 3.49 13.53 -9.52
N SER A 11 3.99 13.31 -10.74
CA SER A 11 3.20 12.93 -11.92
C SER A 11 2.02 13.87 -12.18
N GLY A 12 2.24 15.18 -12.01
CA GLY A 12 1.24 16.23 -12.18
C GLY A 12 0.36 16.50 -10.96
N TRP A 13 0.54 15.77 -9.85
CA TRP A 13 -0.22 15.96 -8.62
C TRP A 13 0.61 16.66 -7.53
N GLU A 14 0.02 17.66 -6.87
CA GLU A 14 0.57 18.19 -5.62
C GLU A 14 0.14 17.32 -4.45
N ARG A 15 1.11 16.81 -3.68
CA ARG A 15 0.85 15.99 -2.48
C ARG A 15 1.55 16.59 -1.26
N ALA A 16 0.89 16.55 -0.11
CA ALA A 16 1.51 16.92 1.15
C ALA A 16 2.50 15.81 1.58
N ASN A 17 3.75 16.17 1.84
CA ASN A 17 4.74 15.24 2.39
C ASN A 17 4.72 15.23 3.91
N TRP A 18 4.52 16.36 4.53
CA TRP A 18 4.36 16.54 5.97
C TRP A 18 3.68 17.88 6.28
N PHE A 19 3.04 17.99 7.42
CA PHE A 19 2.37 19.19 7.90
C PHE A 19 3.20 19.88 8.98
N ALA A 20 3.62 21.11 8.74
CA ALA A 20 4.43 21.88 9.68
C ALA A 20 3.61 22.31 10.90
N PRO A 21 4.14 22.19 12.13
CA PRO A 21 3.53 22.82 13.30
C PRO A 21 3.35 24.32 13.13
N GLN A 22 2.37 24.89 13.82
CA GLN A 22 2.12 26.34 13.77
C GLN A 22 3.42 27.14 14.00
N LYS A 23 3.62 28.18 13.21
CA LYS A 23 4.81 29.07 13.22
C LYS A 23 6.12 28.45 12.70
N THR A 24 6.07 27.23 12.13
CA THR A 24 7.22 26.61 11.48
C THR A 24 7.09 26.75 9.97
N GLU A 25 8.16 27.15 9.29
CA GLU A 25 8.18 27.19 7.83
C GLU A 25 8.24 25.77 7.28
N ALA A 26 7.34 25.44 6.35
CA ALA A 26 7.31 24.13 5.70
C ALA A 26 8.33 24.07 4.56
N ARG A 27 9.62 23.96 4.89
CA ARG A 27 10.72 23.76 3.95
C ARG A 27 11.51 22.52 4.30
N TYR A 28 12.21 21.93 3.32
CA TYR A 28 13.14 20.86 3.57
C TYR A 28 14.50 21.40 4.03
N GLU A 29 14.98 20.87 5.14
CA GLU A 29 16.36 20.96 5.58
C GLU A 29 16.91 19.53 5.61
N TYR A 30 17.66 19.19 4.54
CA TYR A 30 18.19 17.84 4.39
C TYR A 30 19.33 17.60 5.37
N SER A 31 19.37 16.40 5.93
CA SER A 31 20.40 15.95 6.86
C SER A 31 20.64 14.45 6.68
N PHE A 32 21.87 14.00 6.87
CA PHE A 32 22.18 12.57 6.99
C PHE A 32 21.73 11.97 8.34
N ALA A 33 21.49 12.83 9.34
CA ALA A 33 20.83 12.50 10.60
C ALA A 33 19.31 12.71 10.47
N ARG A 34 18.61 12.93 11.59
CA ARG A 34 17.16 13.24 11.59
C ARG A 34 16.90 14.57 10.90
N GLN A 35 15.96 14.56 9.97
CA GLN A 35 15.57 15.72 9.17
C GLN A 35 14.65 16.65 9.97
N ASN A 36 14.50 17.90 9.55
CA ASN A 36 13.67 18.90 10.24
C ASN A 36 12.17 18.55 10.29
N TRP A 37 11.69 17.65 9.44
CA TRP A 37 10.30 17.16 9.46
C TRP A 37 10.09 15.90 10.31
N PHE A 38 11.14 15.36 10.93
CA PHE A 38 11.09 14.10 11.67
C PHE A 38 10.02 14.11 12.76
N GLU A 39 9.99 15.13 13.61
CA GLU A 39 9.02 15.24 14.69
C GLU A 39 7.59 15.49 14.19
N ALA A 40 7.43 16.24 13.10
CA ALA A 40 6.13 16.46 12.47
C ALA A 40 5.55 15.14 11.94
N SER A 41 6.34 14.39 11.16
CA SER A 41 5.91 13.09 10.64
C SER A 41 5.72 12.04 11.75
N ALA A 42 6.51 12.09 12.82
CA ALA A 42 6.31 11.28 14.01
C ALA A 42 4.94 11.54 14.65
N SER A 43 4.58 12.80 14.80
CA SER A 43 3.30 13.23 15.37
C SER A 43 2.08 12.82 14.50
N GLU A 44 2.23 12.87 13.17
CA GLU A 44 1.22 12.39 12.20
C GLU A 44 1.07 10.87 12.27
N HIS A 45 2.20 10.16 12.31
CA HIS A 45 2.26 8.72 12.47
C HIS A 45 1.57 8.27 13.77
N GLN A 46 1.92 8.90 14.89
CA GLN A 46 1.36 8.58 16.20
C GLN A 46 -0.14 8.84 16.26
N ALA A 47 -0.61 9.95 15.67
CA ALA A 47 -2.05 10.22 15.56
C ALA A 47 -2.78 9.12 14.79
N THR A 48 -2.17 8.59 13.71
CA THR A 48 -2.73 7.47 12.95
C THR A 48 -2.81 6.19 13.80
N ARG A 49 -1.81 5.90 14.62
CA ARG A 49 -1.76 4.70 15.48
C ARG A 49 -2.70 4.77 16.68
N GLU A 50 -2.86 5.94 17.27
CA GLU A 50 -3.53 6.11 18.57
C GLU A 50 -4.89 6.80 18.49
N LYS A 51 -5.12 7.59 17.44
CA LYS A 51 -6.31 8.44 17.25
C LYS A 51 -6.88 8.25 15.85
N VAL A 52 -6.76 9.28 15.02
CA VAL A 52 -7.17 9.26 13.62
C VAL A 52 -6.36 10.27 12.81
N ALA A 53 -6.07 9.92 11.57
CA ALA A 53 -5.44 10.83 10.61
C ALA A 53 -6.22 10.85 9.29
N LEU A 54 -6.12 11.96 8.59
CA LEU A 54 -6.65 12.15 7.24
C LEU A 54 -5.49 12.29 6.26
N PHE A 55 -5.45 11.39 5.26
CA PHE A 55 -4.52 11.44 4.15
C PHE A 55 -5.27 11.81 2.87
N ASP A 56 -4.72 12.74 2.10
CA ASP A 56 -5.19 13.01 0.74
C ASP A 56 -4.53 12.03 -0.23
N MET A 57 -5.31 11.07 -0.70
CA MET A 57 -4.91 10.03 -1.65
C MET A 57 -5.55 10.26 -3.04
N SER A 58 -6.00 11.48 -3.34
CA SER A 58 -6.67 11.83 -4.60
C SER A 58 -5.82 11.57 -5.84
N SER A 59 -4.50 11.49 -5.69
CA SER A 59 -3.57 11.17 -6.77
C SER A 59 -3.58 9.72 -7.23
N PHE A 60 -4.27 8.79 -6.55
CA PHE A 60 -4.45 7.44 -7.06
C PHE A 60 -5.10 7.45 -8.45
N ALA A 61 -4.58 6.64 -9.36
CA ALA A 61 -5.25 6.39 -10.63
C ALA A 61 -6.51 5.55 -10.41
N LYS A 62 -7.59 5.92 -11.07
CA LYS A 62 -8.92 5.30 -10.93
C LYS A 62 -9.51 5.05 -12.30
N PHE A 63 -9.79 3.78 -12.61
CA PHE A 63 -10.40 3.37 -13.87
C PHE A 63 -11.72 2.66 -13.58
N VAL A 64 -12.80 3.09 -14.25
CA VAL A 64 -14.05 2.34 -14.30
C VAL A 64 -13.97 1.39 -15.50
N VAL A 65 -14.09 0.11 -15.22
CA VAL A 65 -14.13 -0.96 -16.22
C VAL A 65 -15.54 -1.55 -16.23
N GLN A 66 -16.25 -1.44 -17.34
CA GLN A 66 -17.64 -1.85 -17.41
C GLN A 66 -17.97 -2.53 -18.72
N GLY A 67 -18.94 -3.44 -18.68
CA GLY A 67 -19.42 -4.16 -19.85
C GLY A 67 -19.70 -5.62 -19.54
N ARG A 68 -20.43 -6.27 -20.42
CA ARG A 68 -20.84 -7.67 -20.28
C ARG A 68 -19.66 -8.62 -20.04
N ASP A 69 -18.51 -8.32 -20.62
CA ASP A 69 -17.31 -9.16 -20.53
C ASP A 69 -16.26 -8.66 -19.52
N ALA A 70 -16.58 -7.59 -18.75
CA ALA A 70 -15.64 -6.93 -17.83
C ALA A 70 -15.09 -7.88 -16.75
N GLU A 71 -15.92 -8.71 -16.13
CA GLU A 71 -15.49 -9.70 -15.14
C GLU A 71 -14.49 -10.70 -15.75
N LYS A 72 -14.83 -11.27 -16.91
CA LYS A 72 -13.99 -12.27 -17.58
C LYS A 72 -12.63 -11.69 -17.99
N VAL A 73 -12.63 -10.47 -18.54
CA VAL A 73 -11.41 -9.78 -18.96
C VAL A 73 -10.53 -9.43 -17.76
N LEU A 74 -11.10 -8.77 -16.75
CA LEU A 74 -10.34 -8.43 -15.55
C LEU A 74 -9.84 -9.67 -14.81
N ASN A 75 -10.65 -10.73 -14.74
CA ASN A 75 -10.23 -11.95 -14.06
C ASN A 75 -9.08 -12.66 -14.78
N ARG A 76 -8.96 -12.51 -16.13
CA ARG A 76 -7.80 -12.98 -16.88
C ARG A 76 -6.54 -12.13 -16.62
N ILE A 77 -6.68 -10.81 -16.43
CA ILE A 77 -5.56 -9.89 -16.24
C ILE A 77 -5.05 -9.97 -14.79
N CYS A 78 -5.94 -10.05 -13.82
CA CYS A 78 -5.62 -10.07 -12.39
C CYS A 78 -5.09 -11.44 -11.94
N ALA A 79 -4.06 -11.47 -11.11
CA ALA A 79 -3.54 -12.73 -10.55
C ALA A 79 -4.49 -13.32 -9.48
N ASN A 80 -5.21 -12.47 -8.74
CA ASN A 80 -6.25 -12.90 -7.79
C ASN A 80 -7.60 -13.09 -8.48
N ASP A 81 -8.52 -13.75 -7.80
CA ASP A 81 -9.89 -13.91 -8.28
C ASP A 81 -10.73 -12.66 -7.96
N ILE A 82 -11.23 -11.99 -9.01
CA ILE A 82 -12.09 -10.81 -8.90
C ILE A 82 -13.57 -11.11 -9.16
N ALA A 83 -13.92 -12.38 -9.42
CA ALA A 83 -15.28 -12.85 -9.54
C ALA A 83 -15.93 -12.97 -8.14
N VAL A 84 -16.11 -11.84 -7.49
CA VAL A 84 -16.62 -11.69 -6.13
C VAL A 84 -17.97 -10.97 -6.14
N PRO A 85 -18.77 -11.05 -5.07
CA PRO A 85 -20.01 -10.29 -4.98
C PRO A 85 -19.81 -8.77 -5.11
N SER A 86 -20.82 -8.04 -5.62
CA SER A 86 -20.82 -6.59 -5.63
C SER A 86 -20.58 -6.03 -4.21
N GLY A 87 -19.86 -4.91 -4.13
CA GLY A 87 -19.40 -4.33 -2.87
C GLY A 87 -18.14 -4.99 -2.29
N LYS A 88 -17.51 -5.93 -2.99
CA LYS A 88 -16.21 -6.50 -2.57
C LYS A 88 -15.05 -5.87 -3.31
N ALA A 89 -13.97 -5.60 -2.55
CA ALA A 89 -12.69 -5.17 -3.05
C ALA A 89 -11.65 -6.30 -2.92
N VAL A 90 -10.86 -6.47 -3.95
CA VAL A 90 -9.81 -7.50 -4.04
C VAL A 90 -8.47 -6.83 -4.33
N TYR A 91 -7.50 -7.03 -3.44
CA TYR A 91 -6.12 -6.71 -3.74
C TYR A 91 -5.53 -7.77 -4.67
N THR A 92 -4.88 -7.34 -5.73
CA THR A 92 -4.33 -8.22 -6.77
C THR A 92 -3.12 -7.59 -7.43
N SER A 93 -2.34 -8.40 -8.14
CA SER A 93 -1.31 -7.93 -9.06
C SER A 93 -1.72 -8.20 -10.51
N TRP A 94 -1.31 -7.34 -11.42
CA TRP A 94 -1.19 -7.65 -12.84
C TRP A 94 0.23 -8.16 -13.09
N LEU A 95 0.34 -9.21 -13.89
CA LEU A 95 1.61 -9.87 -14.15
C LEU A 95 1.91 -9.88 -15.64
N ASN A 96 3.21 -9.83 -15.97
CA ASN A 96 3.67 -10.16 -17.32
C ASN A 96 3.75 -11.68 -17.52
N GLU A 97 4.05 -12.11 -18.73
CA GLU A 97 4.15 -13.53 -19.10
C GLU A 97 5.27 -14.27 -18.35
N ARG A 98 6.27 -13.55 -17.84
CA ARG A 98 7.36 -14.10 -17.01
C ARG A 98 6.98 -14.25 -15.54
N GLY A 99 5.79 -13.77 -15.13
CA GLY A 99 5.31 -13.78 -13.74
C GLY A 99 5.74 -12.57 -12.92
N GLY A 100 6.38 -11.58 -13.54
CA GLY A 100 6.77 -10.33 -12.89
C GLY A 100 5.59 -9.39 -12.69
N ILE A 101 5.65 -8.55 -11.64
CA ILE A 101 4.57 -7.68 -11.19
C ILE A 101 4.55 -6.39 -12.01
N GLU A 102 3.66 -6.30 -12.98
CA GLU A 102 3.45 -5.08 -13.77
C GLU A 102 2.77 -3.98 -12.96
N SER A 103 1.82 -4.32 -12.12
CA SER A 103 1.15 -3.39 -11.21
C SER A 103 0.61 -4.14 -10.00
N ASP A 104 0.54 -3.49 -8.84
CA ASP A 104 -0.24 -3.93 -7.69
C ASP A 104 -1.38 -2.94 -7.44
N LEU A 105 -2.57 -3.47 -7.23
CA LEU A 105 -3.78 -2.67 -7.32
C LEU A 105 -4.95 -3.28 -6.56
N THR A 106 -6.00 -2.50 -6.44
CA THR A 106 -7.28 -2.95 -5.90
C THR A 106 -8.36 -2.92 -6.98
N VAL A 107 -9.12 -4.00 -7.10
CA VAL A 107 -10.31 -4.09 -7.94
C VAL A 107 -11.53 -4.20 -7.05
N THR A 108 -12.43 -3.24 -7.13
CA THR A 108 -13.70 -3.25 -6.40
C THR A 108 -14.85 -3.53 -7.38
N ARG A 109 -15.63 -4.57 -7.15
CA ARG A 109 -16.86 -4.81 -7.93
C ARG A 109 -17.95 -3.90 -7.41
N LEU A 110 -18.31 -2.87 -8.18
CA LEU A 110 -19.36 -1.91 -7.81
C LEU A 110 -20.75 -2.49 -8.08
N GLN A 111 -20.91 -3.10 -9.26
CA GLN A 111 -22.16 -3.72 -9.73
C GLN A 111 -21.82 -5.00 -10.52
N GLU A 112 -22.82 -5.71 -10.99
CA GLU A 112 -22.65 -6.96 -11.73
C GLU A 112 -21.58 -6.89 -12.82
N ASN A 113 -21.60 -5.83 -13.62
CA ASN A 113 -20.71 -5.63 -14.77
C ASN A 113 -19.91 -4.32 -14.69
N VAL A 114 -19.69 -3.78 -13.47
CA VAL A 114 -19.00 -2.51 -13.24
C VAL A 114 -17.96 -2.69 -12.15
N PHE A 115 -16.72 -2.37 -12.47
CA PHE A 115 -15.57 -2.50 -11.56
C PHE A 115 -14.81 -1.17 -11.47
N LEU A 116 -14.37 -0.83 -10.28
CA LEU A 116 -13.42 0.26 -10.02
C LEU A 116 -12.03 -0.35 -9.80
N VAL A 117 -11.09 0.03 -10.64
CA VAL A 117 -9.67 -0.32 -10.52
C VAL A 117 -8.93 0.88 -9.95
N VAL A 118 -8.21 0.70 -8.85
CA VAL A 118 -7.42 1.75 -8.20
C VAL A 118 -5.97 1.31 -8.16
N THR A 119 -5.08 2.14 -8.72
CA THR A 119 -3.64 1.89 -8.82
C THR A 119 -2.83 3.13 -8.46
N ALA A 120 -1.51 3.01 -8.42
CA ALA A 120 -0.62 4.11 -8.05
C ALA A 120 -0.71 5.28 -9.05
N GLY A 121 -0.79 6.51 -8.55
CA GLY A 121 -0.91 7.70 -9.41
C GLY A 121 0.28 7.88 -10.36
N ALA A 122 1.49 7.49 -9.95
CA ALA A 122 2.68 7.58 -10.79
C ALA A 122 2.63 6.64 -12.01
N SER A 123 1.87 5.55 -11.94
CA SER A 123 1.75 4.55 -13.02
C SER A 123 0.47 4.68 -13.85
N GLN A 124 -0.35 5.74 -13.66
CA GLN A 124 -1.65 5.93 -14.30
C GLN A 124 -1.65 5.61 -15.81
N ILE A 125 -0.77 6.25 -16.58
CA ILE A 125 -0.72 6.09 -18.04
C ILE A 125 -0.27 4.68 -18.41
N ARG A 126 0.74 4.15 -17.71
CA ARG A 126 1.28 2.80 -17.95
C ARG A 126 0.24 1.73 -17.64
N ASP A 127 -0.44 1.85 -16.52
CA ASP A 127 -1.42 0.86 -16.09
C ASP A 127 -2.68 0.90 -16.96
N LEU A 128 -3.11 2.10 -17.40
CA LEU A 128 -4.18 2.23 -18.38
C LEU A 128 -3.81 1.56 -19.72
N ALA A 129 -2.58 1.80 -20.20
CA ALA A 129 -2.10 1.20 -21.44
C ALA A 129 -2.00 -0.33 -21.31
N TRP A 130 -1.51 -0.84 -20.16
CA TRP A 130 -1.48 -2.28 -19.87
C TRP A 130 -2.88 -2.89 -19.89
N LEU A 131 -3.83 -2.26 -19.20
CA LEU A 131 -5.23 -2.72 -19.18
C LEU A 131 -5.81 -2.79 -20.59
N LEU A 132 -5.71 -1.70 -21.36
CA LEU A 132 -6.26 -1.62 -22.72
C LEU A 132 -5.62 -2.64 -23.67
N LYS A 133 -4.31 -2.85 -23.59
CA LYS A 133 -3.58 -3.84 -24.39
C LYS A 133 -4.08 -5.27 -24.18
N ASN A 134 -4.57 -5.58 -22.99
CA ASN A 134 -4.98 -6.94 -22.62
C ASN A 134 -6.50 -7.19 -22.75
N ILE A 135 -7.27 -6.23 -23.27
CA ILE A 135 -8.67 -6.40 -23.61
C ILE A 135 -8.75 -7.02 -25.03
N PRO A 136 -9.39 -8.18 -25.22
CA PRO A 136 -9.62 -8.73 -26.57
C PRO A 136 -10.49 -7.79 -27.43
N ASP A 137 -10.20 -7.73 -28.72
CA ASP A 137 -10.91 -6.85 -29.66
C ASP A 137 -12.43 -7.13 -29.76
N ASP A 138 -12.84 -8.38 -29.51
CA ASP A 138 -14.23 -8.83 -29.54
C ASP A 138 -14.95 -8.70 -28.18
N ALA A 139 -14.25 -8.28 -27.11
CA ALA A 139 -14.83 -8.14 -25.79
C ALA A 139 -15.68 -6.88 -25.66
N ASN A 140 -16.87 -7.03 -25.11
CA ASN A 140 -17.73 -5.90 -24.76
C ASN A 140 -17.31 -5.32 -23.40
N VAL A 141 -16.28 -4.47 -23.44
CA VAL A 141 -15.68 -3.80 -22.28
C VAL A 141 -15.33 -2.36 -22.64
N THR A 142 -15.70 -1.45 -21.77
CA THR A 142 -15.28 -0.04 -21.82
C THR A 142 -14.45 0.30 -20.60
N VAL A 143 -13.35 0.99 -20.81
CA VAL A 143 -12.50 1.54 -19.73
C VAL A 143 -12.57 3.05 -19.77
N THR A 144 -12.92 3.65 -18.64
CA THR A 144 -12.96 5.11 -18.48
C THR A 144 -11.99 5.52 -17.37
N ASP A 145 -11.05 6.40 -17.70
CA ASP A 145 -10.22 7.05 -16.69
C ASP A 145 -11.07 8.09 -15.94
N VAL A 146 -11.29 7.84 -14.67
CA VAL A 146 -12.07 8.71 -13.78
C VAL A 146 -11.19 9.34 -12.67
N THR A 147 -9.88 9.33 -12.88
CA THR A 147 -8.90 9.78 -11.89
C THR A 147 -9.21 11.16 -11.35
N SER A 148 -9.45 12.14 -12.23
CA SER A 148 -9.79 13.51 -11.84
C SER A 148 -11.25 13.70 -11.42
N GLY A 149 -12.10 12.70 -11.60
CA GLY A 149 -13.52 12.75 -11.22
C GLY A 149 -13.76 12.52 -9.72
N TYR A 150 -12.77 11.96 -9.02
CA TYR A 150 -12.89 11.62 -7.60
C TYR A 150 -11.68 12.06 -6.80
N ALA A 151 -11.94 12.80 -5.69
CA ALA A 151 -10.99 12.89 -4.60
C ALA A 151 -11.03 11.61 -3.76
N VAL A 152 -9.91 11.25 -3.14
CA VAL A 152 -9.82 10.11 -2.20
C VAL A 152 -9.31 10.62 -0.86
N LEU A 153 -10.18 10.61 0.14
CA LEU A 153 -9.90 11.05 1.50
C LEU A 153 -9.81 9.82 2.40
N SER A 154 -8.59 9.46 2.81
CA SER A 154 -8.35 8.27 3.62
C SER A 154 -8.37 8.62 5.10
N VAL A 155 -9.41 8.19 5.82
CA VAL A 155 -9.60 8.41 7.27
C VAL A 155 -9.14 7.15 7.99
N MET A 156 -7.99 7.22 8.65
CA MET A 156 -7.28 6.05 9.19
C MET A 156 -6.95 6.22 10.67
N GLY A 157 -7.14 5.16 11.45
CA GLY A 157 -6.82 5.11 12.88
C GLY A 157 -7.97 4.54 13.72
N PRO A 158 -7.74 4.17 15.00
CA PRO A 158 -8.74 3.55 15.86
C PRO A 158 -10.00 4.39 16.07
N GLU A 159 -9.90 5.72 16.00
CA GLU A 159 -11.03 6.64 16.13
C GLU A 159 -11.78 6.91 14.80
N SER A 160 -11.35 6.32 13.69
CA SER A 160 -11.94 6.58 12.36
C SER A 160 -13.43 6.24 12.29
N ARG A 161 -13.85 5.11 12.88
CA ARG A 161 -15.27 4.73 12.98
C ARG A 161 -16.07 5.72 13.80
N ASN A 162 -15.58 6.08 14.97
CA ASN A 162 -16.25 7.03 15.86
C ASN A 162 -16.42 8.41 15.21
N LEU A 163 -15.43 8.86 14.44
CA LEU A 163 -15.48 10.08 13.67
C LEU A 163 -16.50 10.00 12.54
N LEU A 164 -16.39 8.98 11.68
CA LEU A 164 -17.25 8.86 10.50
C LEU A 164 -18.73 8.63 10.89
N SER A 165 -19.02 7.92 11.97
CA SER A 165 -20.39 7.75 12.52
C SER A 165 -21.03 9.05 13.01
N LYS A 166 -20.30 10.19 13.04
CA LYS A 166 -20.90 11.52 13.27
C LYS A 166 -21.31 12.22 11.98
N LEU A 167 -20.88 11.70 10.84
CA LEU A 167 -21.07 12.30 9.53
C LEU A 167 -22.08 11.54 8.68
N THR A 168 -22.31 10.26 8.98
CA THR A 168 -23.25 9.40 8.27
C THR A 168 -24.20 8.69 9.26
N SER A 169 -25.40 8.36 8.80
CA SER A 169 -26.33 7.47 9.49
C SER A 169 -26.14 6.00 9.12
N ASP A 170 -25.29 5.72 8.12
CA ASP A 170 -25.01 4.36 7.70
C ASP A 170 -24.25 3.57 8.78
N ASP A 171 -24.54 2.28 8.89
CA ASP A 171 -23.90 1.40 9.86
C ASP A 171 -22.48 1.03 9.44
N LEU A 172 -21.48 1.55 10.17
CA LEU A 172 -20.06 1.28 9.96
C LEU A 172 -19.51 0.14 10.86
N SER A 173 -20.39 -0.66 11.47
CA SER A 173 -19.98 -1.83 12.27
C SER A 173 -19.23 -2.87 11.44
N ASN A 174 -18.57 -3.82 12.11
CA ASN A 174 -17.87 -4.91 11.42
C ASN A 174 -18.82 -5.84 10.67
N GLU A 175 -20.03 -5.96 11.17
CA GLU A 175 -21.10 -6.80 10.64
C GLU A 175 -21.70 -6.20 9.37
N ALA A 176 -22.01 -4.91 9.39
CA ALA A 176 -22.60 -4.21 8.25
C ALA A 176 -21.58 -3.82 7.21
N PHE A 177 -20.35 -3.46 7.62
CA PHE A 177 -19.29 -3.01 6.75
C PHE A 177 -17.97 -3.76 7.02
N PRO A 178 -17.85 -5.05 6.64
CA PRO A 178 -16.64 -5.83 6.87
C PRO A 178 -15.41 -5.28 6.12
N PHE A 179 -14.21 -5.59 6.62
CA PHE A 179 -12.96 -5.27 5.92
C PHE A 179 -12.93 -5.84 4.48
N GLY A 180 -12.45 -5.05 3.53
CA GLY A 180 -12.44 -5.39 2.10
C GLY A 180 -13.80 -5.20 1.42
N ASN A 181 -14.72 -4.47 2.04
CA ASN A 181 -15.99 -4.08 1.41
C ASN A 181 -15.96 -2.61 1.00
N ALA A 182 -16.76 -2.31 0.00
CA ALA A 182 -17.09 -0.97 -0.46
C ALA A 182 -18.61 -0.78 -0.43
N GLN A 183 -19.05 0.37 0.06
CA GLN A 183 -20.46 0.76 0.12
C GLN A 183 -20.59 2.26 -0.16
N GLU A 184 -21.67 2.69 -0.76
CA GLU A 184 -22.01 4.10 -0.76
C GLU A 184 -22.53 4.50 0.62
N ILE A 185 -22.02 5.61 1.14
CA ILE A 185 -22.46 6.24 2.39
C ILE A 185 -22.85 7.69 2.15
N GLU A 186 -23.74 8.21 2.97
CA GLU A 186 -24.14 9.61 2.91
C GLU A 186 -23.32 10.45 3.88
N ILE A 187 -22.62 11.48 3.36
CA ILE A 187 -21.91 12.47 4.18
C ILE A 187 -22.45 13.85 3.83
N GLY A 188 -23.28 14.41 4.71
CA GLY A 188 -23.98 15.64 4.45
C GLY A 188 -24.95 15.52 3.27
N TYR A 189 -24.73 16.27 2.20
CA TYR A 189 -25.55 16.21 0.98
C TYR A 189 -24.95 15.30 -0.12
N ALA A 190 -23.78 14.73 0.13
CA ALA A 190 -23.06 13.91 -0.82
C ALA A 190 -23.24 12.42 -0.56
N ARG A 191 -23.35 11.64 -1.63
CA ARG A 191 -23.10 10.19 -1.60
C ARG A 191 -21.66 9.95 -2.03
N ALA A 192 -20.93 9.23 -1.21
CA ALA A 192 -19.53 8.88 -1.48
C ALA A 192 -19.36 7.37 -1.39
N LEU A 193 -18.53 6.80 -2.26
CA LEU A 193 -18.13 5.41 -2.13
C LEU A 193 -17.09 5.32 -1.01
N ALA A 194 -17.40 4.60 0.05
CA ALA A 194 -16.46 4.27 1.11
C ALA A 194 -15.91 2.87 0.89
N LEU A 195 -14.59 2.72 0.91
CA LEU A 195 -13.88 1.43 0.82
C LEU A 195 -13.18 1.17 2.15
N ARG A 196 -13.59 0.11 2.86
CA ARG A 196 -12.93 -0.28 4.10
C ARG A 196 -11.65 -1.06 3.81
N MET A 197 -10.57 -0.32 3.66
CA MET A 197 -9.22 -0.82 3.36
C MET A 197 -8.18 0.07 4.03
N THR A 198 -6.93 -0.34 4.06
CA THR A 198 -5.86 0.42 4.69
C THR A 198 -4.51 0.18 4.01
N TYR A 199 -3.73 1.24 3.89
CA TYR A 199 -2.31 1.16 3.54
C TYR A 199 -1.40 1.55 4.72
N VAL A 200 -1.99 1.85 5.88
CA VAL A 200 -1.26 2.22 7.12
C VAL A 200 -1.35 1.14 8.21
N GLY A 201 -2.19 0.14 8.02
CA GLY A 201 -2.34 -0.98 8.96
C GLY A 201 -3.24 -0.71 10.16
N GLU A 202 -4.08 0.33 10.09
CA GLU A 202 -5.10 0.66 11.09
C GLU A 202 -6.50 0.50 10.52
N LEU A 203 -7.51 0.51 11.40
CA LEU A 203 -8.91 0.66 11.01
C LEU A 203 -9.08 1.92 10.19
N GLY A 204 -9.87 1.87 9.11
CA GLY A 204 -10.15 3.05 8.33
C GLY A 204 -10.93 2.81 7.05
N TRP A 205 -11.24 3.92 6.40
CA TRP A 205 -11.96 3.96 5.13
C TRP A 205 -11.30 4.95 4.18
N GLU A 206 -11.23 4.56 2.93
CA GLU A 206 -10.96 5.46 1.80
C GLU A 206 -12.30 5.96 1.26
N ILE A 207 -12.52 7.26 1.31
CA ILE A 207 -13.75 7.92 0.88
C ILE A 207 -13.52 8.52 -0.50
N PHE A 208 -14.13 7.89 -1.52
CA PHE A 208 -14.11 8.38 -2.89
C PHE A 208 -15.27 9.36 -3.07
N ALA A 209 -14.95 10.63 -3.02
CA ALA A 209 -15.88 11.73 -3.18
C ALA A 209 -15.82 12.28 -4.60
N SER A 210 -16.97 12.51 -5.25
CA SER A 210 -16.93 13.27 -6.50
C SER A 210 -16.34 14.65 -6.26
N THR A 211 -15.64 15.19 -7.25
CA THR A 211 -14.87 16.45 -7.08
C THR A 211 -15.73 17.63 -6.66
N GLU A 212 -17.00 17.66 -7.05
CA GLU A 212 -17.96 18.71 -6.65
C GLU A 212 -18.22 18.73 -5.14
N PHE A 213 -18.17 17.58 -4.49
CA PHE A 213 -18.44 17.45 -3.05
C PHE A 213 -17.17 17.28 -2.19
N ALA A 214 -16.01 17.15 -2.83
CA ALA A 214 -14.76 16.85 -2.14
C ALA A 214 -14.43 17.86 -1.02
N GLN A 215 -14.62 19.16 -1.28
CA GLN A 215 -14.35 20.20 -0.30
C GLN A 215 -15.34 20.14 0.88
N ASP A 216 -16.62 19.92 0.62
CA ASP A 216 -17.65 19.82 1.66
C ASP A 216 -17.42 18.62 2.58
N ILE A 217 -17.09 17.44 1.99
CA ILE A 217 -16.75 16.23 2.74
C ILE A 217 -15.49 16.45 3.58
N TYR A 218 -14.45 17.05 2.99
CA TYR A 218 -13.22 17.38 3.70
C TYR A 218 -13.49 18.28 4.90
N ASP A 219 -14.22 19.39 4.71
CA ASP A 219 -14.52 20.36 5.78
C ASP A 219 -15.33 19.69 6.92
N LYS A 220 -16.27 18.80 6.58
CA LYS A 220 -17.02 18.01 7.58
C LYS A 220 -16.14 17.06 8.36
N ILE A 221 -15.25 16.32 7.69
CA ILE A 221 -14.29 15.44 8.35
C ILE A 221 -13.41 16.23 9.31
N ILE A 222 -12.87 17.38 8.90
CA ILE A 222 -12.04 18.25 9.75
C ILE A 222 -12.83 18.75 10.96
N ALA A 223 -14.04 19.25 10.74
CA ALA A 223 -14.88 19.78 11.82
C ALA A 223 -15.22 18.70 12.87
N ALA A 224 -15.64 17.53 12.44
CA ALA A 224 -15.93 16.40 13.33
C ALA A 224 -14.66 15.87 14.00
N GLY A 225 -13.56 15.82 13.25
CA GLY A 225 -12.30 15.22 13.66
C GLY A 225 -11.60 15.91 14.82
N THR A 226 -11.86 17.21 15.05
CA THR A 226 -11.24 17.99 16.13
C THR A 226 -11.42 17.32 17.51
N LYS A 227 -12.61 16.75 17.78
CA LYS A 227 -12.90 16.07 19.05
C LYS A 227 -12.29 14.67 19.16
N HIS A 228 -11.86 14.10 18.03
CA HIS A 228 -11.25 12.76 17.96
C HIS A 228 -9.71 12.82 17.84
N GLY A 229 -9.13 14.02 17.93
CA GLY A 229 -7.69 14.20 17.78
C GLY A 229 -7.18 13.99 16.36
N LEU A 230 -8.02 14.27 15.36
CA LEU A 230 -7.66 14.18 13.94
C LEU A 230 -6.43 15.02 13.63
N LYS A 231 -5.48 14.44 12.92
CA LYS A 231 -4.40 15.15 12.25
C LYS A 231 -4.44 14.95 10.74
N LEU A 232 -4.05 15.96 10.01
CA LEU A 232 -3.66 15.80 8.62
C LEU A 232 -2.31 15.08 8.60
N ALA A 233 -2.14 14.12 7.70
CA ALA A 233 -0.92 13.35 7.60
C ALA A 233 -0.43 13.26 6.15
N GLY A 234 0.89 13.40 5.98
CA GLY A 234 1.54 13.43 4.69
C GLY A 234 2.22 12.10 4.33
N MET A 235 2.90 12.13 3.17
CA MET A 235 3.52 10.94 2.59
C MET A 235 4.68 10.38 3.44
N HIS A 236 5.37 11.21 4.24
CA HIS A 236 6.41 10.69 5.14
C HIS A 236 5.83 9.83 6.27
N ALA A 237 4.75 10.27 6.90
CA ALA A 237 4.04 9.46 7.88
C ALA A 237 3.44 8.19 7.24
N LEU A 238 2.83 8.30 6.06
CA LEU A 238 2.30 7.17 5.30
C LEU A 238 3.39 6.12 5.05
N ASN A 239 4.58 6.55 4.58
CA ASN A 239 5.68 5.64 4.27
C ASN A 239 6.21 4.94 5.53
N SER A 240 6.34 5.66 6.65
CA SER A 240 6.68 5.07 7.94
C SER A 240 5.67 4.00 8.38
N LEU A 241 4.38 4.34 8.34
CA LEU A 241 3.28 3.46 8.73
C LEU A 241 3.20 2.18 7.88
N ARG A 242 3.27 2.32 6.54
CA ARG A 242 3.20 1.16 5.63
C ARG A 242 4.40 0.23 5.79
N LEU A 243 5.61 0.84 6.02
CA LEU A 243 6.84 0.05 6.18
C LEU A 243 6.81 -0.79 7.46
N GLU A 244 6.28 -0.28 8.57
CA GLU A 244 6.06 -1.07 9.79
C GLU A 244 5.18 -2.30 9.57
N LYS A 245 4.25 -2.22 8.59
CA LYS A 245 3.36 -3.31 8.16
C LYS A 245 3.96 -4.18 7.07
N ALA A 246 5.17 -3.87 6.62
CA ALA A 246 5.78 -4.49 5.44
C ALA A 246 4.85 -4.45 4.20
N PHE A 247 4.04 -3.41 4.04
CA PHE A 247 3.27 -3.19 2.82
C PHE A 247 4.19 -2.68 1.72
N ARG A 248 4.10 -3.31 0.54
CA ARG A 248 4.98 -3.05 -0.60
C ARG A 248 4.57 -1.78 -1.31
N HIS A 249 5.56 -1.14 -1.92
CA HIS A 249 5.37 0.01 -2.78
C HIS A 249 5.87 -0.37 -4.18
N TRP A 250 4.98 -0.36 -5.16
CA TRP A 250 5.36 -0.65 -6.55
C TRP A 250 6.31 0.43 -7.09
N GLY A 251 7.34 0.01 -7.81
CA GLY A 251 8.43 0.86 -8.28
C GLY A 251 9.57 1.03 -7.28
N HIS A 252 9.45 0.46 -6.08
CA HIS A 252 10.49 0.40 -5.05
C HIS A 252 10.68 -1.04 -4.56
N ASP A 253 9.72 -1.58 -3.80
CA ASP A 253 9.82 -2.92 -3.18
C ASP A 253 9.43 -4.04 -4.14
N ILE A 254 8.68 -3.73 -5.17
CA ILE A 254 8.23 -4.66 -6.21
C ILE A 254 8.25 -3.97 -7.57
N VAL A 255 8.76 -4.68 -8.56
CA VAL A 255 8.87 -4.25 -9.95
C VAL A 255 8.52 -5.40 -10.91
N ASP A 256 8.57 -5.16 -12.21
CA ASP A 256 8.20 -6.13 -13.26
C ASP A 256 9.19 -7.31 -13.43
N GLU A 257 10.27 -7.33 -12.65
CA GLU A 257 11.21 -8.46 -12.52
C GLU A 257 10.96 -9.32 -11.28
N ASP A 258 10.14 -8.85 -10.33
CA ASP A 258 9.84 -9.56 -9.10
C ASP A 258 8.55 -10.36 -9.21
N THR A 259 8.55 -11.59 -8.71
CA THR A 259 7.32 -12.40 -8.66
C THR A 259 6.55 -12.16 -7.35
N PRO A 260 5.22 -12.34 -7.35
CA PRO A 260 4.44 -12.28 -6.11
C PRO A 260 4.92 -13.26 -5.02
N LEU A 261 5.54 -14.37 -5.42
CA LEU A 261 6.07 -15.36 -4.48
C LEU A 261 7.32 -14.82 -3.78
N GLU A 262 8.26 -14.24 -4.53
CA GLU A 262 9.48 -13.61 -3.99
C GLU A 262 9.16 -12.39 -3.14
N ALA A 263 8.20 -11.58 -3.60
CA ALA A 263 7.70 -10.42 -2.87
C ALA A 263 6.88 -10.74 -1.62
N GLY A 264 6.55 -12.03 -1.37
CA GLY A 264 5.77 -12.46 -0.22
C GLY A 264 4.30 -12.02 -0.25
N ILE A 265 3.75 -11.76 -1.46
CA ILE A 265 2.33 -11.46 -1.69
C ILE A 265 1.60 -12.59 -2.44
N GLY A 266 2.11 -13.80 -2.34
CA GLY A 266 1.50 -14.98 -2.96
C GLY A 266 0.06 -15.26 -2.50
N PHE A 267 -0.39 -14.70 -1.37
CA PHE A 267 -1.79 -14.76 -0.94
C PHE A 267 -2.76 -14.05 -1.90
N ALA A 268 -2.26 -13.10 -2.69
CA ALA A 268 -3.00 -12.38 -3.72
C ALA A 268 -2.95 -13.06 -5.11
N VAL A 269 -2.53 -14.33 -5.16
CA VAL A 269 -2.48 -15.15 -6.39
C VAL A 269 -3.40 -16.34 -6.26
N LYS A 270 -4.43 -16.43 -7.09
CA LYS A 270 -5.41 -17.50 -7.10
C LYS A 270 -5.12 -18.47 -8.26
N PHE A 271 -4.26 -19.46 -8.00
CA PHE A 271 -3.77 -20.42 -9.01
C PHE A 271 -4.85 -21.29 -9.62
N ASP A 272 -5.89 -21.62 -8.85
CA ASP A 272 -6.96 -22.56 -9.19
C ASP A 272 -8.23 -21.90 -9.74
N LYS A 273 -8.22 -20.57 -9.98
CA LYS A 273 -9.39 -19.90 -10.53
C LYS A 273 -9.65 -20.31 -11.99
N PRO A 274 -10.93 -20.36 -12.41
CA PRO A 274 -11.29 -20.70 -13.79
C PRO A 274 -10.66 -19.74 -14.81
N GLY A 275 -10.17 -20.27 -15.92
CA GLY A 275 -9.56 -19.49 -17.00
C GLY A 275 -8.13 -19.00 -16.75
N GLY A 276 -7.59 -19.21 -15.54
CA GLY A 276 -6.24 -18.79 -15.19
C GLY A 276 -6.03 -17.27 -15.23
N PHE A 277 -4.77 -16.85 -15.40
CA PHE A 277 -4.38 -15.43 -15.48
C PHE A 277 -3.06 -15.27 -16.23
N ILE A 278 -2.73 -14.07 -16.67
CA ILE A 278 -1.45 -13.75 -17.33
C ILE A 278 -0.31 -13.99 -16.32
N GLY A 279 0.74 -14.73 -16.76
CA GLY A 279 1.89 -15.08 -15.92
C GLY A 279 1.71 -16.32 -15.06
N ARG A 280 0.51 -16.96 -15.06
CA ARG A 280 0.23 -18.16 -14.25
C ARG A 280 1.23 -19.30 -14.48
N GLU A 281 1.53 -19.59 -15.73
CA GLU A 281 2.43 -20.71 -16.08
C GLU A 281 3.87 -20.47 -15.59
N ALA A 282 4.33 -19.22 -15.61
CA ALA A 282 5.64 -18.87 -15.06
C ALA A 282 5.68 -19.09 -13.54
N LEU A 283 4.64 -18.65 -12.82
CA LEU A 283 4.56 -18.87 -11.37
C LEU A 283 4.39 -20.37 -11.01
N LEU A 284 3.69 -21.15 -11.81
CA LEU A 284 3.60 -22.61 -11.62
C LEU A 284 4.94 -23.28 -11.82
N ARG A 285 5.73 -22.89 -12.84
CA ARG A 285 7.10 -23.39 -13.00
C ARG A 285 7.97 -23.03 -11.79
N GLN A 286 7.89 -21.79 -11.31
CA GLN A 286 8.62 -21.38 -10.10
C GLN A 286 8.24 -22.23 -8.88
N LYS A 287 6.95 -22.55 -8.69
CA LYS A 287 6.50 -23.46 -7.61
C LYS A 287 6.99 -24.89 -7.81
N ASP A 288 6.99 -25.40 -9.03
CA ASP A 288 7.48 -26.74 -9.34
C ASP A 288 9.00 -26.85 -9.10
N GLU A 289 9.76 -25.83 -9.48
CA GLU A 289 11.18 -25.73 -9.17
C GLU A 289 11.45 -25.75 -7.66
N LEU A 290 10.65 -25.02 -6.88
CA LEU A 290 10.74 -25.04 -5.41
C LEU A 290 10.54 -26.42 -4.83
N SER A 291 9.57 -27.18 -5.37
CA SER A 291 9.27 -28.53 -4.90
C SER A 291 10.43 -29.52 -5.11
N LYS A 292 11.34 -29.22 -6.06
CA LYS A 292 12.53 -30.01 -6.40
C LYS A 292 13.77 -29.59 -5.60
N THR A 293 13.76 -28.44 -4.92
CA THR A 293 14.89 -27.99 -4.08
C THR A 293 14.85 -28.72 -2.73
N LYS A 294 16.02 -28.96 -2.13
CA LYS A 294 16.11 -29.62 -0.80
C LYS A 294 15.40 -28.79 0.29
N SER A 295 15.42 -27.47 0.18
CA SER A 295 14.82 -26.56 1.17
C SER A 295 13.34 -26.30 0.93
N GLY A 296 12.82 -26.47 -0.30
CA GLY A 296 11.46 -26.08 -0.67
C GLY A 296 11.21 -24.57 -0.58
N VAL A 297 12.28 -23.75 -0.54
CA VAL A 297 12.22 -22.32 -0.27
C VAL A 297 12.84 -21.54 -1.42
N LEU A 298 12.30 -20.35 -1.69
CA LEU A 298 12.80 -19.42 -2.71
C LEU A 298 14.24 -18.99 -2.42
N LYS A 299 15.06 -18.94 -3.46
CA LYS A 299 16.43 -18.43 -3.38
C LYS A 299 16.49 -16.92 -3.18
N LYS A 300 15.50 -16.18 -3.70
CA LYS A 300 15.33 -14.72 -3.57
C LYS A 300 14.04 -14.44 -2.83
N ARG A 301 14.07 -13.61 -1.78
CA ARG A 301 12.87 -13.19 -1.04
C ARG A 301 13.02 -11.78 -0.51
N LEU A 302 11.90 -11.06 -0.52
CA LEU A 302 11.77 -9.78 0.17
C LEU A 302 11.74 -10.00 1.68
N VAL A 303 12.65 -9.36 2.39
CA VAL A 303 12.84 -9.45 3.85
C VAL A 303 12.71 -8.06 4.44
N GLN A 304 12.07 -7.94 5.60
CA GLN A 304 12.04 -6.72 6.37
C GLN A 304 13.18 -6.73 7.40
N PHE A 305 13.80 -5.59 7.63
CA PHE A 305 14.89 -5.39 8.58
C PHE A 305 14.53 -4.30 9.59
N ALA A 306 14.99 -4.46 10.83
CA ALA A 306 14.96 -3.42 11.85
C ALA A 306 16.39 -3.23 12.38
N LEU A 307 16.93 -2.02 12.31
CA LEU A 307 18.23 -1.72 12.90
C LEU A 307 18.17 -1.85 14.40
N GLU A 308 19.25 -2.37 15.03
CA GLU A 308 19.36 -2.41 16.49
C GLU A 308 19.75 -1.02 17.04
N ASN A 309 20.57 -0.27 16.30
CA ASN A 309 20.86 1.12 16.59
C ASN A 309 19.80 2.03 15.96
N PRO A 310 19.05 2.87 16.71
CA PRO A 310 18.00 3.73 16.18
C PRO A 310 18.49 5.02 15.50
N GLU A 311 19.78 5.33 15.57
CA GLU A 311 20.30 6.62 15.07
C GLU A 311 20.49 6.67 13.56
N PRO A 312 21.02 5.63 12.86
CA PRO A 312 21.21 5.70 11.42
C PRO A 312 19.88 5.75 10.67
N MET A 313 19.82 6.61 9.65
CA MET A 313 18.64 6.72 8.78
C MET A 313 18.79 5.82 7.58
N LEU A 314 17.75 5.04 7.26
CA LEU A 314 17.65 4.21 6.05
C LEU A 314 16.74 4.90 5.02
N TYR A 315 17.09 4.74 3.76
CA TYR A 315 16.33 5.28 2.62
C TYR A 315 16.03 4.18 1.60
N HIS A 316 17.02 3.79 0.80
CA HIS A 316 17.02 2.71 -0.17
C HIS A 316 18.45 2.52 -0.73
N ASN A 317 18.70 1.36 -1.35
CA ASN A 317 19.98 0.97 -1.93
C ASN A 317 21.12 0.77 -0.91
N GLU A 318 20.85 0.78 0.41
CA GLU A 318 21.83 0.37 1.39
C GLU A 318 22.13 -1.13 1.24
N PRO A 319 23.42 -1.54 1.17
CA PRO A 319 23.81 -2.94 1.04
C PRO A 319 23.39 -3.77 2.26
N ILE A 320 22.82 -4.94 1.99
CA ILE A 320 22.49 -5.94 3.01
C ILE A 320 23.65 -6.93 3.10
N TRP A 321 24.28 -6.97 4.24
CA TRP A 321 25.34 -7.93 4.56
C TRP A 321 24.76 -9.11 5.34
N CYS A 322 25.25 -10.31 5.01
CA CYS A 322 24.97 -11.53 5.74
C CYS A 322 26.27 -12.32 5.91
N ASN A 323 26.73 -12.56 7.14
CA ASN A 323 27.96 -13.27 7.43
C ASN A 323 29.15 -12.75 6.59
N ASN A 324 29.35 -11.43 6.56
CA ASN A 324 30.40 -10.72 5.81
C ASN A 324 30.32 -10.84 4.26
N LYS A 325 29.15 -11.14 3.70
CA LYS A 325 28.90 -11.13 2.26
C LYS A 325 27.70 -10.26 1.95
N ILE A 326 27.76 -9.47 0.88
CA ILE A 326 26.60 -8.75 0.36
C ILE A 326 25.63 -9.78 -0.25
N VAL A 327 24.39 -9.77 0.18
CA VAL A 327 23.33 -10.70 -0.25
C VAL A 327 22.15 -9.99 -0.91
N GLY A 328 22.19 -8.67 -0.99
CA GLY A 328 21.19 -7.82 -1.60
C GLY A 328 21.32 -6.37 -1.17
N ASP A 329 20.29 -5.60 -1.43
CA ASP A 329 20.16 -4.19 -1.07
C ASP A 329 18.74 -3.85 -0.61
N LEU A 330 18.60 -2.74 0.13
CA LEU A 330 17.32 -2.24 0.56
C LEU A 330 16.59 -1.56 -0.60
N THR A 331 15.32 -1.87 -0.74
CA THR A 331 14.40 -1.24 -1.72
C THR A 331 13.64 -0.07 -1.09
N SER A 332 13.44 -0.10 0.21
CA SER A 332 12.81 0.97 1.02
C SER A 332 13.45 1.06 2.39
N GLY A 333 13.56 2.27 2.90
CA GLY A 333 13.97 2.56 4.26
C GLY A 333 13.19 3.73 4.85
N MET A 334 12.87 3.68 6.15
CA MET A 334 12.23 4.76 6.89
C MET A 334 12.30 4.50 8.39
N TYR A 335 12.28 5.55 9.18
CA TYR A 335 12.13 5.40 10.63
C TYR A 335 10.71 4.94 10.98
N GLY A 336 10.60 3.82 11.69
CA GLY A 336 9.34 3.29 12.22
C GLY A 336 9.06 3.86 13.60
N HIS A 337 8.20 4.89 13.67
CA HIS A 337 7.96 5.63 14.93
C HIS A 337 7.27 4.79 16.00
N THR A 338 6.53 3.73 15.64
CA THR A 338 5.97 2.79 16.63
C THR A 338 7.03 1.79 17.11
N ILE A 339 7.90 1.34 16.21
CA ILE A 339 8.95 0.35 16.52
C ILE A 339 10.14 1.01 17.22
N GLY A 340 10.38 2.30 16.98
CA GLY A 340 11.43 3.10 17.63
C GLY A 340 12.81 2.99 16.98
N THR A 341 12.90 2.49 15.74
CA THR A 341 14.14 2.40 14.98
C THR A 341 13.88 2.48 13.47
N CYS A 342 14.94 2.63 12.68
CA CYS A 342 14.83 2.54 11.23
C CYS A 342 14.51 1.11 10.78
N LEU A 343 13.56 1.03 9.88
CA LEU A 343 13.15 -0.18 9.18
C LEU A 343 13.56 -0.10 7.73
N GLY A 344 13.91 -1.25 7.15
CA GLY A 344 14.14 -1.41 5.71
C GLY A 344 13.39 -2.62 5.17
N MET A 345 13.11 -2.62 3.88
CA MET A 345 12.77 -3.83 3.13
C MET A 345 13.79 -3.98 2.00
N GLY A 346 14.15 -5.22 1.69
CA GLY A 346 15.07 -5.51 0.60
C GLY A 346 15.09 -6.99 0.24
N TYR A 347 15.53 -7.28 -0.98
CA TYR A 347 15.66 -8.66 -1.40
C TYR A 347 16.96 -9.26 -0.89
N VAL A 348 16.84 -10.45 -0.33
CA VAL A 348 17.96 -11.30 0.07
C VAL A 348 18.02 -12.50 -0.87
N SER A 349 19.23 -12.85 -1.32
CA SER A 349 19.48 -14.04 -2.12
C SER A 349 20.39 -15.02 -1.39
N HIS A 350 20.02 -16.32 -1.41
CA HIS A 350 20.82 -17.39 -0.84
C HIS A 350 20.67 -18.70 -1.65
N GLU A 351 21.78 -19.41 -1.90
CA GLU A 351 21.80 -20.60 -2.76
C GLU A 351 20.89 -21.73 -2.27
N ASP A 352 20.83 -21.96 -0.96
CA ASP A 352 19.99 -22.98 -0.34
C ASP A 352 18.56 -22.48 0.00
N GLY A 353 18.22 -21.25 -0.42
CA GLY A 353 16.95 -20.61 -0.16
C GLY A 353 16.94 -19.72 1.10
N VAL A 354 16.09 -18.69 1.07
CA VAL A 354 15.91 -17.72 2.17
C VAL A 354 14.82 -18.26 3.09
N SER A 355 15.17 -19.17 3.97
CA SER A 355 14.26 -19.77 4.96
C SER A 355 14.23 -18.94 6.26
N LYS A 356 13.27 -19.24 7.13
CA LYS A 356 13.20 -18.66 8.45
C LYS A 356 14.43 -19.03 9.28
N GLU A 357 14.84 -20.29 9.20
CA GLU A 357 16.02 -20.83 9.93
C GLU A 357 17.31 -20.17 9.46
N PHE A 358 17.46 -19.91 8.14
CA PHE A 358 18.58 -19.16 7.59
C PHE A 358 18.64 -17.74 8.18
N LEU A 359 17.48 -17.03 8.21
CA LEU A 359 17.43 -15.69 8.76
C LEU A 359 17.72 -15.64 10.26
N GLU A 360 17.26 -16.62 11.04
CA GLU A 360 17.46 -16.67 12.49
C GLU A 360 18.87 -17.13 12.91
N SER A 361 19.57 -17.89 12.05
CA SER A 361 20.92 -18.40 12.33
C SER A 361 22.04 -17.55 11.77
N SER A 362 21.74 -16.52 10.98
CA SER A 362 22.71 -15.66 10.30
C SER A 362 22.81 -14.29 10.96
N VAL A 363 23.99 -13.67 10.85
CA VAL A 363 24.21 -12.29 11.29
C VAL A 363 23.97 -11.37 10.08
N PHE A 364 23.03 -10.45 10.24
CA PHE A 364 22.72 -9.44 9.23
C PHE A 364 23.13 -8.06 9.67
N GLU A 365 23.69 -7.31 8.74
CA GLU A 365 24.08 -5.90 8.93
C GLU A 365 23.60 -5.10 7.71
N ILE A 366 23.27 -3.83 7.94
CA ILE A 366 22.98 -2.88 6.86
C ILE A 366 24.09 -1.85 6.82
N GLU A 367 24.68 -1.62 5.64
CA GLU A 367 25.72 -0.64 5.48
C GLU A 367 25.14 0.75 5.16
N VAL A 368 25.42 1.71 6.03
CA VAL A 368 24.97 3.11 5.88
C VAL A 368 26.21 3.99 5.86
N ALA A 369 26.42 4.70 4.75
CA ALA A 369 27.56 5.62 4.56
C ALA A 369 28.95 4.99 4.87
N GLY A 370 29.11 3.70 4.58
CA GLY A 370 30.37 2.95 4.79
C GLY A 370 30.54 2.34 6.18
N GLU A 371 29.57 2.50 7.06
CA GLU A 371 29.52 1.85 8.37
C GLU A 371 28.43 0.77 8.40
N ARG A 372 28.69 -0.36 9.09
CA ARG A 372 27.75 -1.47 9.20
C ARG A 372 27.05 -1.45 10.54
N TYR A 373 25.75 -1.64 10.53
CA TYR A 373 24.88 -1.66 11.70
C TYR A 373 24.12 -2.97 11.77
N ASP A 374 24.12 -3.59 12.92
CA ASP A 374 23.37 -4.83 13.18
C ASP A 374 21.89 -4.63 12.87
N ALA A 375 21.32 -5.61 12.17
CA ALA A 375 19.94 -5.56 11.71
C ALA A 375 19.21 -6.89 11.93
N ARG A 376 18.06 -6.83 12.54
CA ARG A 376 17.19 -7.99 12.76
C ARG A 376 16.29 -8.23 11.53
N PRO A 377 16.42 -9.39 10.84
CA PRO A 377 15.60 -9.74 9.69
C PRO A 377 14.24 -10.30 10.12
N SER A 378 13.22 -10.14 9.28
CA SER A 378 11.91 -10.76 9.44
C SER A 378 11.19 -10.98 8.11
N LEU A 379 10.52 -12.12 7.97
CA LEU A 379 9.57 -12.38 6.88
C LEU A 379 8.15 -11.88 7.19
N ARG A 380 7.94 -11.33 8.38
CA ARG A 380 6.65 -10.80 8.83
C ARG A 380 6.82 -9.36 9.26
N ALA A 381 5.73 -8.61 9.16
CA ALA A 381 5.70 -7.24 9.67
C ALA A 381 6.10 -7.15 11.14
N PHE A 382 6.90 -6.14 11.49
CA PHE A 382 7.25 -5.89 12.90
C PHE A 382 6.07 -5.33 13.69
N TYR A 383 5.18 -4.57 13.03
CA TYR A 383 3.97 -4.05 13.66
C TYR A 383 2.74 -4.89 13.30
N ASP A 384 1.97 -5.31 14.30
CA ASP A 384 0.71 -6.06 14.16
C ASP A 384 0.73 -7.11 13.02
N PRO A 385 1.62 -8.13 13.09
CA PRO A 385 1.80 -9.11 12.00
C PRO A 385 0.55 -9.97 11.73
N LYS A 386 -0.45 -9.92 12.62
CA LYS A 386 -1.74 -10.63 12.46
C LYS A 386 -2.85 -9.74 11.94
N SER A 387 -2.56 -8.47 11.64
CA SER A 387 -3.53 -7.48 11.15
C SER A 387 -4.82 -7.42 11.98
N LYS A 388 -4.68 -7.39 13.31
CA LYS A 388 -5.80 -7.27 14.24
C LYS A 388 -6.39 -5.85 14.25
N ARG A 389 -5.52 -4.83 14.12
CA ARG A 389 -5.88 -3.41 14.17
C ARG A 389 -6.85 -3.01 13.07
N VAL A 390 -6.71 -3.54 11.87
CA VAL A 390 -7.58 -3.24 10.73
C VAL A 390 -8.99 -3.81 10.85
N ARG A 391 -9.18 -4.76 11.77
CA ARG A 391 -10.45 -5.50 11.98
C ARG A 391 -11.16 -5.11 13.27
N MET A 392 -10.69 -4.08 13.93
CA MET A 392 -11.31 -3.56 15.17
C MET A 392 -12.71 -3.05 14.93
#